data_96a6d6ce0b79cba3f9e5e077d653699f
#
_entry.id   96a6d6ce0b79cba3f9e5e077d653699f
#
_cell.length_a   1.000
_cell.length_b   1.000
_cell.length_c   1.000
_cell.angle_alpha   90.00
_cell.angle_beta   90.00
_cell.angle_gamma   90.00
#
_symmetry.space_group_name_H-M   'P 1'
#
loop_
_entity.id
_entity.type
_entity.pdbx_description
1 polymer ?
#
loop_
_entity_poly.entity_id
_entity_poly.type
_entity_poly.pdbx_seq_one_letter_code
_entity_poly.pdbx_strand_id
1 'polypeptide(L)'
;MHKLRKRFTNGGFQMAATIKDVAKKANVSISTVSRVLSNQMHVSSSTYKRIQDAVAELNYIPNSSAVSLVKKSSTTVLYADSFYKGRPYENPHMFDIISGSSHELRKKGYFLGLLDLDCSKEKAEEQIINAIQSKKADGILINGYYVTPAIEKILLATDFPHICIGKPSFDSMLSWIDTNHSLSSNLAITHLVSLGHKKIAFVGGSDKDNIYRDRFLGYRLSLERNNLSPRDAYVIPTSSNLEEIIQHTTELLRLPEPPDSILCFNSLIAVGVIQAIRQFRLRIPEDISIVSFDNYPYAPLITPSLTVVDIDMYSLGTRAGASLLKKIQNPEMLIQTYTALPHLIQRDSTVLHLSLIHISEPTRLRRIS
;
A
#
# COMPACT_ATOMS: atom_id res chain seq x y z
N MET A 1 -12.93 41.40 26.64
CA MET A 1 -11.84 41.05 25.68
C MET A 1 -10.47 41.69 26.04
N HIS A 2 -10.18 42.07 27.26
CA HIS A 2 -8.93 42.78 27.63
C HIS A 2 -8.06 42.05 28.65
N LYS A 3 -8.40 40.80 29.05
CA LYS A 3 -7.62 40.00 30.03
C LYS A 3 -6.83 38.83 29.47
N LEU A 4 -6.88 38.56 28.14
CA LEU A 4 -6.14 37.47 27.49
C LEU A 4 -4.82 37.90 26.81
N ARG A 5 -4.51 39.21 26.78
CA ARG A 5 -3.27 39.74 26.13
C ARG A 5 -2.06 39.88 27.03
N LYS A 6 -2.14 39.55 28.32
CA LYS A 6 -1.02 39.76 29.29
C LYS A 6 -0.26 38.48 29.68
N ARG A 7 -0.46 37.34 29.00
CA ARG A 7 0.27 36.09 29.30
C ARG A 7 1.36 35.71 28.30
N PHE A 8 1.64 36.51 27.27
CA PHE A 8 2.65 36.20 26.25
C PHE A 8 3.84 37.19 26.19
N THR A 9 4.09 37.96 27.22
CA THR A 9 5.19 38.93 27.21
C THR A 9 6.16 38.74 28.38
N ASN A 10 6.66 37.50 28.61
CA ASN A 10 7.89 37.25 29.38
C ASN A 10 8.39 35.82 29.23
N GLY A 11 8.47 35.31 28.00
CA GLY A 11 9.24 34.17 27.63
C GLY A 11 10.17 34.58 26.52
N GLY A 12 11.33 35.13 26.87
CA GLY A 12 12.41 35.27 25.90
C GLY A 12 12.63 33.93 25.23
N PHE A 13 12.73 33.91 23.90
CA PHE A 13 13.18 32.71 23.13
C PHE A 13 14.57 32.36 23.69
N GLN A 14 14.60 31.43 24.65
CA GLN A 14 15.86 30.91 25.15
C GLN A 14 16.42 30.10 23.95
N MET A 15 17.48 30.61 23.33
CA MET A 15 18.16 29.94 22.24
C MET A 15 18.47 28.51 22.70
N ALA A 16 18.09 27.54 21.91
CA ALA A 16 18.35 26.14 22.23
C ALA A 16 19.83 25.94 22.54
N ALA A 17 20.13 25.28 23.64
CA ALA A 17 21.51 25.01 24.04
C ALA A 17 22.24 24.27 22.91
N THR A 18 23.53 24.60 22.73
CA THR A 18 24.38 24.00 21.72
C THR A 18 25.34 22.96 22.31
N ILE A 19 25.93 22.12 21.50
CA ILE A 19 26.96 21.17 21.97
C ILE A 19 28.17 21.91 22.60
N LYS A 20 28.42 23.17 22.19
CA LYS A 20 29.45 24.01 22.78
C LYS A 20 29.13 24.40 24.26
N ASP A 21 27.87 24.65 24.53
CA ASP A 21 27.42 24.99 25.88
C ASP A 21 27.52 23.77 26.80
N VAL A 22 27.16 22.57 26.30
CA VAL A 22 27.35 21.31 27.05
C VAL A 22 28.84 21.05 27.32
N ALA A 23 29.71 21.22 26.35
CA ALA A 23 31.14 21.01 26.46
C ALA A 23 31.75 22.00 27.50
N LYS A 24 31.36 23.27 27.46
CA LYS A 24 31.78 24.30 28.43
C LYS A 24 31.30 23.96 29.84
N LYS A 25 30.04 23.55 30.02
CA LYS A 25 29.48 23.22 31.32
C LYS A 25 30.07 21.94 31.92
N ALA A 26 30.29 20.92 31.12
CA ALA A 26 30.90 19.66 31.52
C ALA A 26 32.45 19.75 31.68
N ASN A 27 33.06 20.89 31.31
CA ASN A 27 34.50 21.08 31.27
C ASN A 27 35.24 19.97 30.48
N VAL A 28 34.82 19.78 29.25
CA VAL A 28 35.43 18.83 28.30
C VAL A 28 35.45 19.42 26.89
N SER A 29 36.15 18.76 25.94
CA SER A 29 36.14 19.18 24.54
C SER A 29 34.80 18.86 23.89
N ILE A 30 34.42 19.62 22.83
CA ILE A 30 33.23 19.36 21.98
C ILE A 30 33.30 17.94 21.41
N SER A 31 34.48 17.52 20.97
CA SER A 31 34.70 16.18 20.44
C SER A 31 34.45 15.07 21.48
N THR A 32 34.78 15.31 22.73
CA THR A 32 34.49 14.37 23.85
C THR A 32 32.99 14.26 24.07
N VAL A 33 32.25 15.37 24.12
CA VAL A 33 30.79 15.38 24.23
C VAL A 33 30.16 14.62 23.06
N SER A 34 30.55 14.95 21.83
CA SER A 34 30.02 14.32 20.61
C SER A 34 30.22 12.80 20.62
N ARG A 35 31.43 12.32 20.95
CA ARG A 35 31.77 10.90 21.00
C ARG A 35 31.03 10.16 22.13
N VAL A 36 30.87 10.77 23.30
CA VAL A 36 30.11 10.21 24.41
C VAL A 36 28.63 10.09 24.06
N LEU A 37 28.02 11.13 23.49
CA LEU A 37 26.62 11.13 23.08
C LEU A 37 26.33 10.15 21.91
N SER A 38 27.35 9.85 21.09
CA SER A 38 27.24 8.87 20.02
C SER A 38 27.66 7.44 20.41
N ASN A 39 27.93 7.17 21.69
CA ASN A 39 28.43 5.88 22.21
C ASN A 39 29.73 5.39 21.55
N GLN A 40 30.56 6.30 21.02
CA GLN A 40 31.81 5.96 20.31
C GLN A 40 33.07 6.05 21.19
N MET A 41 32.93 6.44 22.45
CA MET A 41 34.07 6.60 23.37
C MET A 41 33.68 6.24 24.79
N HIS A 42 34.49 5.37 25.43
CA HIS A 42 34.42 5.17 26.88
C HIS A 42 35.25 6.22 27.57
N VAL A 43 34.63 7.00 28.42
CA VAL A 43 35.27 7.96 29.34
C VAL A 43 35.13 7.48 30.77
N SER A 44 35.87 8.09 31.72
CA SER A 44 35.69 7.76 33.14
C SER A 44 34.21 8.01 33.56
N SER A 45 33.72 7.22 34.50
CA SER A 45 32.34 7.35 35.03
C SER A 45 32.03 8.77 35.52
N SER A 46 33.03 9.45 36.08
CA SER A 46 32.88 10.86 36.52
C SER A 46 32.71 11.81 35.33
N THR A 47 33.45 11.66 34.26
CA THR A 47 33.32 12.46 33.06
C THR A 47 31.99 12.20 32.32
N TYR A 48 31.57 10.94 32.23
CA TYR A 48 30.27 10.56 31.69
C TYR A 48 29.14 11.24 32.45
N LYS A 49 29.16 11.14 33.80
CA LYS A 49 28.14 11.78 34.63
C LYS A 49 28.08 13.28 34.45
N ARG A 50 29.23 13.99 34.42
CA ARG A 50 29.27 15.44 34.19
C ARG A 50 28.65 15.85 32.85
N ILE A 51 28.87 15.04 31.80
CA ILE A 51 28.28 15.28 30.47
C ILE A 51 26.77 15.09 30.53
N GLN A 52 26.28 14.01 31.16
CA GLN A 52 24.86 13.71 31.28
C GLN A 52 24.13 14.79 32.12
N ASP A 53 24.73 15.22 33.24
CA ASP A 53 24.20 16.30 34.09
C ASP A 53 24.11 17.62 33.31
N ALA A 54 25.14 17.97 32.54
CA ALA A 54 25.14 19.16 31.69
C ALA A 54 24.09 19.11 30.57
N VAL A 55 23.88 17.93 29.93
CA VAL A 55 22.83 17.74 28.92
C VAL A 55 21.45 17.93 29.54
N ALA A 56 21.20 17.33 30.70
CA ALA A 56 19.92 17.45 31.42
C ALA A 56 19.61 18.87 31.86
N GLU A 57 20.60 19.55 32.52
CA GLU A 57 20.40 20.91 33.00
C GLU A 57 20.22 21.99 31.92
N LEU A 58 20.86 21.76 30.75
CA LEU A 58 20.73 22.65 29.59
C LEU A 58 19.57 22.29 28.67
N ASN A 59 18.82 21.19 28.96
CA ASN A 59 17.83 20.61 28.08
C ASN A 59 18.37 20.47 26.65
N TYR A 60 19.65 20.07 26.52
CA TYR A 60 20.29 19.97 25.22
C TYR A 60 19.76 18.74 24.46
N ILE A 61 19.23 18.99 23.28
CA ILE A 61 18.85 17.95 22.32
C ILE A 61 19.91 17.91 21.20
N PRO A 62 20.59 16.76 20.99
CA PRO A 62 21.57 16.63 19.92
C PRO A 62 20.95 16.97 18.57
N ASN A 63 21.63 17.79 17.77
CA ASN A 63 21.22 18.09 16.41
C ASN A 63 21.36 16.82 15.55
N SER A 64 20.24 16.32 15.04
CA SER A 64 20.20 15.10 14.21
C SER A 64 21.13 15.18 13.01
N SER A 65 21.24 16.34 12.35
CA SER A 65 22.15 16.54 11.21
C SER A 65 23.62 16.42 11.61
N ALA A 66 24.00 16.92 12.80
CA ALA A 66 25.39 16.78 13.29
C ALA A 66 25.69 15.33 13.69
N VAL A 67 24.73 14.63 14.26
CA VAL A 67 24.86 13.20 14.61
C VAL A 67 24.95 12.35 13.34
N SER A 68 24.17 12.65 12.31
CA SER A 68 24.18 11.96 11.02
C SER A 68 25.53 12.06 10.32
N LEU A 69 26.16 13.24 10.34
CA LEU A 69 27.51 13.45 9.78
C LEU A 69 28.56 12.57 10.45
N VAL A 70 28.48 12.39 11.78
CA VAL A 70 29.41 11.56 12.54
C VAL A 70 29.15 10.07 12.32
N LYS A 71 27.90 9.67 12.27
CA LYS A 71 27.48 8.28 12.07
C LYS A 71 27.51 7.81 10.61
N LYS A 72 27.71 8.72 9.65
CA LYS A 72 27.57 8.46 8.19
C LYS A 72 26.24 7.82 7.83
N SER A 73 25.19 8.13 8.58
CA SER A 73 23.83 7.62 8.40
C SER A 73 22.84 8.76 8.58
N SER A 74 21.92 8.93 7.65
CA SER A 74 20.88 9.95 7.73
C SER A 74 19.76 9.56 8.69
N THR A 75 19.68 8.28 9.08
CA THR A 75 18.56 7.65 9.79
C THR A 75 17.21 7.94 9.13
N THR A 76 17.24 8.10 7.80
CA THR A 76 16.06 8.38 6.98
C THR A 76 15.92 7.29 5.92
N VAL A 77 14.71 6.83 5.72
CA VAL A 77 14.27 6.01 4.59
C VAL A 77 13.26 6.83 3.80
N LEU A 78 13.35 6.82 2.48
CA LEU A 78 12.35 7.45 1.62
C LEU A 78 11.28 6.45 1.19
N TYR A 79 10.04 6.90 1.12
CA TYR A 79 8.95 6.23 0.40
C TYR A 79 8.63 7.07 -0.84
N ALA A 80 8.90 6.49 -2.01
CA ALA A 80 8.77 7.15 -3.30
C ALA A 80 7.49 6.69 -4.01
N ASP A 81 6.52 7.58 -4.13
CA ASP A 81 5.25 7.41 -4.82
C ASP A 81 4.71 8.79 -5.24
N SER A 82 3.62 8.85 -5.98
CA SER A 82 2.94 10.10 -6.34
C SER A 82 1.83 10.41 -5.34
N PHE A 83 1.83 11.63 -4.80
CA PHE A 83 0.95 12.07 -3.71
C PHE A 83 -0.03 13.18 -4.12
N TYR A 84 -0.54 13.15 -5.35
CA TYR A 84 -1.47 14.17 -5.84
C TYR A 84 -2.82 14.16 -5.10
N LYS A 85 -3.53 15.29 -5.16
CA LYS A 85 -4.87 15.44 -4.59
C LYS A 85 -5.83 14.42 -5.22
N GLY A 86 -6.45 13.57 -4.40
CA GLY A 86 -7.33 12.49 -4.87
C GLY A 86 -6.72 11.10 -4.74
N ARG A 87 -5.39 10.99 -4.80
CA ARG A 87 -4.69 9.69 -4.67
C ARG A 87 -5.15 8.83 -3.48
N PRO A 88 -5.41 9.37 -2.27
CA PRO A 88 -5.90 8.57 -1.15
C PRO A 88 -7.27 7.91 -1.38
N TYR A 89 -8.09 8.46 -2.26
CA TYR A 89 -9.40 7.88 -2.63
C TYR A 89 -9.25 6.80 -3.70
N GLU A 90 -8.28 6.94 -4.59
CA GLU A 90 -7.98 5.97 -5.63
C GLU A 90 -7.19 4.77 -5.11
N ASN A 91 -6.27 5.01 -4.18
CA ASN A 91 -5.42 4.00 -3.55
C ASN A 91 -5.28 4.23 -2.03
N PRO A 92 -6.31 3.92 -1.23
CA PRO A 92 -6.23 4.04 0.24
C PRO A 92 -5.18 3.11 0.86
N HIS A 93 -4.80 2.02 0.20
CA HIS A 93 -3.76 1.10 0.67
C HIS A 93 -2.38 1.74 0.82
N MET A 94 -2.10 2.81 0.10
CA MET A 94 -0.84 3.54 0.23
C MET A 94 -0.61 4.01 1.67
N PHE A 95 -1.66 4.48 2.36
CA PHE A 95 -1.54 4.91 3.75
C PHE A 95 -1.21 3.76 4.70
N ASP A 96 -1.79 2.58 4.49
CA ASP A 96 -1.50 1.38 5.29
C ASP A 96 -0.04 0.93 5.10
N ILE A 97 0.46 0.94 3.87
CA ILE A 97 1.87 0.63 3.55
C ILE A 97 2.81 1.63 4.24
N ILE A 98 2.51 2.94 4.16
CA ILE A 98 3.29 3.99 4.82
C ILE A 98 3.28 3.77 6.34
N SER A 99 2.11 3.52 6.92
CA SER A 99 1.94 3.34 8.36
C SER A 99 2.70 2.11 8.86
N GLY A 100 2.55 0.97 8.18
CA GLY A 100 3.25 -0.27 8.52
C GLY A 100 4.77 -0.12 8.41
N SER A 101 5.25 0.46 7.31
CA SER A 101 6.68 0.73 7.10
C SER A 101 7.25 1.67 8.15
N SER A 102 6.55 2.78 8.42
CA SER A 102 6.96 3.76 9.43
C SER A 102 7.01 3.16 10.83
N HIS A 103 6.06 2.28 11.17
CA HIS A 103 6.03 1.58 12.44
C HIS A 103 7.30 0.74 12.66
N GLU A 104 7.71 -0.05 11.66
CA GLU A 104 8.92 -0.87 11.74
C GLU A 104 10.21 -0.05 11.77
N LEU A 105 10.32 0.93 10.90
CA LEU A 105 11.49 1.80 10.80
C LEU A 105 11.76 2.53 12.12
N ARG A 106 10.70 3.04 12.75
CA ARG A 106 10.78 3.77 14.02
C ARG A 106 11.32 2.94 15.18
N LYS A 107 11.07 1.60 15.20
CA LYS A 107 11.63 0.69 16.22
C LYS A 107 13.16 0.71 16.23
N LYS A 108 13.78 1.08 15.12
CA LYS A 108 15.24 1.18 14.96
C LYS A 108 15.76 2.61 14.87
N GLY A 109 14.89 3.59 15.17
CA GLY A 109 15.25 5.02 15.16
C GLY A 109 15.32 5.65 13.77
N TYR A 110 14.75 5.00 12.73
CA TYR A 110 14.65 5.57 11.39
C TYR A 110 13.35 6.35 11.21
N PHE A 111 13.42 7.41 10.40
CA PHE A 111 12.29 8.20 9.96
C PHE A 111 11.91 7.81 8.53
N LEU A 112 10.61 7.76 8.23
CA LEU A 112 10.11 7.62 6.89
C LEU A 112 9.83 9.02 6.31
N GLY A 113 10.58 9.42 5.29
CA GLY A 113 10.32 10.61 4.49
C GLY A 113 9.53 10.26 3.24
N LEU A 114 8.68 11.18 2.76
CA LEU A 114 7.95 11.01 1.51
C LEU A 114 8.72 11.69 0.37
N LEU A 115 8.92 10.97 -0.72
CA LEU A 115 9.42 11.50 -2.00
C LEU A 115 8.24 11.53 -2.97
N ASP A 116 7.67 12.73 -3.16
CA ASP A 116 6.57 12.96 -4.09
C ASP A 116 7.08 12.91 -5.53
N LEU A 117 6.62 11.93 -6.28
CA LEU A 117 7.02 11.70 -7.66
C LEU A 117 6.06 12.40 -8.63
N ASP A 118 6.62 12.94 -9.71
CA ASP A 118 5.82 13.46 -10.82
C ASP A 118 5.00 12.33 -11.46
N CYS A 119 3.85 12.65 -12.03
CA CYS A 119 3.03 11.68 -12.76
C CYS A 119 3.70 11.20 -14.06
N SER A 120 4.63 11.97 -14.64
CA SER A 120 5.46 11.53 -15.76
C SER A 120 6.53 10.58 -15.28
N LYS A 121 6.62 9.41 -15.91
CA LYS A 121 7.63 8.39 -15.54
C LYS A 121 9.06 8.89 -15.70
N GLU A 122 9.33 9.69 -16.71
CA GLU A 122 10.65 10.24 -17.02
C GLU A 122 11.13 11.18 -15.90
N LYS A 123 10.25 12.06 -15.43
CA LYS A 123 10.58 12.96 -14.31
C LYS A 123 10.67 12.23 -12.98
N ALA A 124 9.79 11.24 -12.76
CA ALA A 124 9.86 10.39 -11.58
C ALA A 124 11.18 9.60 -11.52
N GLU A 125 11.65 9.08 -12.66
CA GLU A 125 12.95 8.42 -12.78
C GLU A 125 14.08 9.36 -12.36
N GLU A 126 14.12 10.59 -12.90
CA GLU A 126 15.13 11.60 -12.53
C GLU A 126 15.07 11.92 -11.02
N GLN A 127 13.88 12.10 -10.44
CA GLN A 127 13.71 12.37 -9.02
C GLN A 127 14.25 11.23 -8.14
N ILE A 128 13.97 9.98 -8.49
CA ILE A 128 14.47 8.80 -7.77
C ILE A 128 16.00 8.70 -7.89
N ILE A 129 16.55 8.85 -9.08
CA ILE A 129 18.00 8.81 -9.31
C ILE A 129 18.70 9.90 -8.50
N ASN A 130 18.17 11.12 -8.52
CA ASN A 130 18.71 12.23 -7.73
C ASN A 130 18.65 11.96 -6.22
N ALA A 131 17.58 11.34 -5.73
CA ALA A 131 17.44 10.97 -4.32
C ALA A 131 18.49 9.95 -3.89
N ILE A 132 18.76 8.92 -4.71
CA ILE A 132 19.79 7.90 -4.48
C ILE A 132 21.18 8.55 -4.45
N GLN A 133 21.50 9.35 -5.47
CA GLN A 133 22.83 9.96 -5.62
C GLN A 133 23.14 11.00 -4.55
N SER A 134 22.14 11.72 -4.07
CA SER A 134 22.31 12.77 -3.06
C SER A 134 22.64 12.25 -1.66
N LYS A 135 22.53 10.94 -1.41
CA LYS A 135 22.77 10.29 -0.10
C LYS A 135 21.99 10.93 1.06
N LYS A 136 20.81 11.48 0.76
CA LYS A 136 19.93 12.10 1.77
C LYS A 136 19.19 11.06 2.62
N ALA A 137 19.19 9.80 2.18
CA ALA A 137 18.55 8.67 2.87
C ALA A 137 19.50 7.48 2.89
N ASP A 138 19.27 6.58 3.83
CA ASP A 138 20.02 5.33 3.98
C ASP A 138 19.38 4.17 3.21
N GLY A 139 18.17 4.39 2.68
CA GLY A 139 17.45 3.42 1.87
C GLY A 139 16.15 4.00 1.31
N ILE A 140 15.52 3.26 0.41
CA ILE A 140 14.30 3.69 -0.28
C ILE A 140 13.31 2.55 -0.43
N LEU A 141 12.03 2.85 -0.19
CA LEU A 141 10.87 2.07 -0.60
C LEU A 141 10.31 2.73 -1.86
N ILE A 142 10.18 1.99 -2.95
CA ILE A 142 9.77 2.55 -4.25
C ILE A 142 8.51 1.83 -4.71
N ASN A 143 7.46 2.57 -5.10
CA ASN A 143 6.34 1.97 -5.80
C ASN A 143 6.82 1.34 -7.12
N GLY A 144 6.58 0.03 -7.29
CA GLY A 144 7.05 -0.76 -8.43
C GLY A 144 6.59 -0.23 -9.79
N TYR A 145 5.50 0.54 -9.84
CA TYR A 145 5.01 1.21 -11.05
C TYR A 145 6.03 2.19 -11.64
N TYR A 146 6.84 2.86 -10.77
CA TYR A 146 7.83 3.85 -11.19
C TYR A 146 9.22 3.25 -11.46
N VAL A 147 9.41 1.98 -11.18
CA VAL A 147 10.71 1.32 -11.41
C VAL A 147 10.95 1.13 -12.90
N THR A 148 12.10 1.65 -13.37
CA THR A 148 12.58 1.54 -14.75
C THR A 148 13.91 0.79 -14.79
N PRO A 149 14.35 0.30 -15.95
CA PRO A 149 15.69 -0.30 -16.10
C PRO A 149 16.84 0.65 -15.70
N ALA A 150 16.66 1.97 -15.84
CA ALA A 150 17.66 2.94 -15.41
C ALA A 150 17.76 3.03 -13.88
N ILE A 151 16.60 3.01 -13.20
CA ILE A 151 16.55 2.93 -11.72
C ILE A 151 17.17 1.62 -11.23
N GLU A 152 16.84 0.49 -11.85
CA GLU A 152 17.46 -0.80 -11.51
C GLU A 152 18.97 -0.73 -11.63
N LYS A 153 19.47 -0.24 -12.77
CA LYS A 153 20.90 -0.12 -13.01
C LYS A 153 21.62 0.68 -11.93
N ILE A 154 21.06 1.82 -11.50
CA ILE A 154 21.72 2.64 -10.48
C ILE A 154 21.63 2.03 -9.09
N LEU A 155 20.50 1.41 -8.73
CA LEU A 155 20.33 0.72 -7.45
C LEU A 155 21.33 -0.43 -7.28
N LEU A 156 21.52 -1.23 -8.34
CA LEU A 156 22.49 -2.33 -8.37
C LEU A 156 23.94 -1.83 -8.40
N ALA A 157 24.23 -0.80 -9.21
CA ALA A 157 25.59 -0.26 -9.32
C ALA A 157 26.08 0.41 -8.04
N THR A 158 25.17 0.97 -7.24
CA THR A 158 25.49 1.66 -5.98
C THR A 158 25.27 0.81 -4.74
N ASP A 159 24.73 -0.40 -4.90
CA ASP A 159 24.24 -1.27 -3.81
C ASP A 159 23.36 -0.51 -2.80
N PHE A 160 22.57 0.45 -3.30
CA PHE A 160 21.75 1.29 -2.45
C PHE A 160 20.57 0.47 -1.87
N PRO A 161 20.38 0.45 -0.53
CA PRO A 161 19.34 -0.34 0.11
C PRO A 161 17.94 0.06 -0.40
N HIS A 162 17.21 -0.91 -0.95
CA HIS A 162 15.90 -0.67 -1.54
C HIS A 162 14.95 -1.85 -1.37
N ILE A 163 13.65 -1.56 -1.38
CA ILE A 163 12.56 -2.54 -1.59
C ILE A 163 11.53 -1.90 -2.53
N CYS A 164 11.17 -2.61 -3.59
CA CYS A 164 10.05 -2.23 -4.44
C CYS A 164 8.73 -2.70 -3.81
N ILE A 165 7.77 -1.81 -3.69
CA ILE A 165 6.39 -2.12 -3.29
C ILE A 165 5.60 -2.36 -4.57
N GLY A 166 5.23 -3.62 -4.81
CA GLY A 166 4.77 -4.11 -6.11
C GLY A 166 5.91 -4.59 -6.99
N LYS A 167 5.67 -5.67 -7.73
CA LYS A 167 6.63 -6.22 -8.70
C LYS A 167 6.84 -5.22 -9.85
N PRO A 168 8.09 -4.91 -10.26
CA PRO A 168 8.37 -4.14 -11.46
C PRO A 168 7.72 -4.73 -12.71
N SER A 169 7.47 -3.90 -13.74
CA SER A 169 6.78 -4.33 -14.98
C SER A 169 7.63 -5.19 -15.93
N PHE A 170 8.86 -5.47 -15.55
CA PHE A 170 9.84 -6.26 -16.31
C PHE A 170 10.54 -7.24 -15.37
N ASP A 171 11.28 -8.19 -15.93
CA ASP A 171 12.10 -9.11 -15.15
C ASP A 171 13.27 -8.36 -14.52
N SER A 172 13.16 -8.16 -13.21
CA SER A 172 14.06 -7.31 -12.44
C SER A 172 14.82 -8.11 -11.38
N MET A 173 16.09 -7.70 -11.17
CA MET A 173 16.95 -8.23 -10.10
C MET A 173 16.80 -7.46 -8.78
N LEU A 174 15.85 -6.54 -8.67
CA LEU A 174 15.60 -5.80 -7.44
C LEU A 174 14.82 -6.63 -6.41
N SER A 175 14.98 -6.28 -5.15
CA SER A 175 14.13 -6.80 -4.08
C SER A 175 12.74 -6.18 -4.16
N TRP A 176 11.69 -7.00 -4.16
CA TRP A 176 10.32 -6.51 -4.17
C TRP A 176 9.41 -7.27 -3.20
N ILE A 177 8.34 -6.61 -2.82
CA ILE A 177 7.26 -7.15 -1.99
C ILE A 177 5.95 -6.87 -2.71
N ASP A 178 5.14 -7.89 -2.94
CA ASP A 178 3.88 -7.79 -3.66
C ASP A 178 2.87 -8.82 -3.16
N THR A 179 1.71 -8.84 -3.78
CA THR A 179 0.63 -9.81 -3.57
C THR A 179 0.55 -10.77 -4.74
N ASN A 180 0.03 -11.97 -4.49
CA ASN A 180 -0.33 -12.89 -5.56
C ASN A 180 -1.66 -12.47 -6.20
N HIS A 181 -1.61 -11.54 -7.15
CA HIS A 181 -2.78 -10.98 -7.84
C HIS A 181 -3.55 -12.03 -8.66
N SER A 182 -2.85 -12.99 -9.27
CA SER A 182 -3.51 -14.09 -9.99
C SER A 182 -4.28 -15.01 -9.03
N LEU A 183 -3.73 -15.30 -7.84
CA LEU A 183 -4.43 -16.06 -6.82
C LEU A 183 -5.63 -15.29 -6.27
N SER A 184 -5.54 -13.96 -6.16
CA SER A 184 -6.68 -13.12 -5.76
C SER A 184 -7.88 -13.34 -6.69
N SER A 185 -7.66 -13.33 -8.01
CA SER A 185 -8.71 -13.61 -8.99
C SER A 185 -9.22 -15.05 -8.89
N ASN A 186 -8.33 -16.01 -8.65
CA ASN A 186 -8.71 -17.40 -8.48
C ASN A 186 -9.67 -17.58 -7.27
N LEU A 187 -9.38 -16.93 -6.14
CA LEU A 187 -10.26 -16.98 -4.96
C LEU A 187 -11.64 -16.38 -5.27
N ALA A 188 -11.69 -15.22 -5.94
CA ALA A 188 -12.94 -14.58 -6.32
C ALA A 188 -13.79 -15.44 -7.26
N ILE A 189 -13.18 -15.95 -8.33
CA ILE A 189 -13.89 -16.78 -9.32
C ILE A 189 -14.34 -18.12 -8.72
N THR A 190 -13.47 -18.79 -7.95
CA THR A 190 -13.83 -20.04 -7.29
C THR A 190 -15.02 -19.84 -6.33
N HIS A 191 -15.04 -18.72 -5.58
CA HIS A 191 -16.17 -18.37 -4.74
C HIS A 191 -17.47 -18.20 -5.55
N LEU A 192 -17.46 -17.38 -6.60
CA LEU A 192 -18.63 -17.15 -7.44
C LEU A 192 -19.13 -18.48 -8.10
N VAL A 193 -18.21 -19.29 -8.62
CA VAL A 193 -18.55 -20.59 -9.21
C VAL A 193 -19.14 -21.55 -8.17
N SER A 194 -18.62 -21.57 -6.94
CA SER A 194 -19.17 -22.39 -5.85
C SER A 194 -20.59 -22.00 -5.46
N LEU A 195 -20.97 -20.75 -5.71
CA LEU A 195 -22.32 -20.22 -5.55
C LEU A 195 -23.22 -20.44 -6.78
N GLY A 196 -22.72 -21.11 -7.82
CA GLY A 196 -23.50 -21.48 -9.03
C GLY A 196 -23.44 -20.45 -10.15
N HIS A 197 -22.69 -19.34 -10.01
CA HIS A 197 -22.55 -18.34 -11.06
C HIS A 197 -21.75 -18.89 -12.25
N LYS A 198 -22.20 -18.55 -13.45
CA LYS A 198 -21.60 -19.03 -14.72
C LYS A 198 -21.26 -17.92 -15.71
N LYS A 199 -21.90 -16.77 -15.56
CA LYS A 199 -21.73 -15.59 -16.43
C LYS A 199 -21.07 -14.48 -15.65
N ILE A 200 -19.75 -14.61 -15.44
CA ILE A 200 -18.98 -13.74 -14.57
C ILE A 200 -18.28 -12.68 -15.40
N ALA A 201 -18.58 -11.39 -15.17
CA ALA A 201 -17.90 -10.28 -15.82
C ALA A 201 -16.73 -9.76 -14.97
N PHE A 202 -15.74 -9.12 -15.63
CA PHE A 202 -14.62 -8.41 -15.00
C PHE A 202 -14.68 -6.94 -15.40
N VAL A 203 -14.84 -6.05 -14.40
CA VAL A 203 -15.03 -4.61 -14.64
C VAL A 203 -13.93 -3.79 -13.96
N GLY A 204 -13.31 -2.89 -14.69
CA GLY A 204 -12.30 -1.94 -14.22
C GLY A 204 -10.87 -2.30 -14.63
N GLY A 205 -9.97 -1.33 -14.41
CA GLY A 205 -8.55 -1.46 -14.70
C GLY A 205 -8.17 -1.19 -16.16
N SER A 206 -6.89 -1.30 -16.47
CA SER A 206 -6.31 -1.01 -17.78
C SER A 206 -5.06 -1.86 -18.02
N ASP A 207 -4.81 -2.27 -19.25
CA ASP A 207 -3.61 -3.03 -19.67
C ASP A 207 -2.28 -2.33 -19.37
N LYS A 208 -2.33 -1.05 -19.09
CA LYS A 208 -1.14 -0.28 -18.66
C LYS A 208 -0.72 -0.58 -17.22
N ASP A 209 -1.60 -1.21 -16.43
CA ASP A 209 -1.37 -1.55 -15.04
C ASP A 209 -0.96 -3.03 -14.90
N ASN A 210 0.16 -3.30 -14.23
CA ASN A 210 0.64 -4.65 -13.98
C ASN A 210 -0.34 -5.45 -13.11
N ILE A 211 -0.92 -4.80 -12.10
CA ILE A 211 -1.91 -5.43 -11.21
C ILE A 211 -3.13 -5.89 -12.02
N TYR A 212 -3.59 -5.04 -12.95
CA TYR A 212 -4.67 -5.43 -13.86
C TYR A 212 -4.31 -6.67 -14.68
N ARG A 213 -3.14 -6.68 -15.32
CA ARG A 213 -2.72 -7.81 -16.14
C ARG A 213 -2.68 -9.12 -15.37
N ASP A 214 -2.14 -9.10 -14.15
CA ASP A 214 -2.04 -10.28 -13.30
C ASP A 214 -3.42 -10.73 -12.78
N ARG A 215 -4.28 -9.78 -12.36
CA ARG A 215 -5.67 -10.05 -11.96
C ARG A 215 -6.48 -10.60 -13.14
N PHE A 216 -6.34 -10.01 -14.33
CA PHE A 216 -7.04 -10.44 -15.53
C PHE A 216 -6.59 -11.82 -16.02
N LEU A 217 -5.29 -12.10 -16.01
CA LEU A 217 -4.77 -13.43 -16.30
C LEU A 217 -5.34 -14.47 -15.33
N GLY A 218 -5.33 -14.15 -14.03
CA GLY A 218 -5.91 -15.00 -13.00
C GLY A 218 -7.41 -15.23 -13.20
N TYR A 219 -8.18 -14.21 -13.59
CA TYR A 219 -9.60 -14.32 -13.94
C TYR A 219 -9.81 -15.30 -15.09
N ARG A 220 -9.12 -15.15 -16.23
CA ARG A 220 -9.25 -16.04 -17.39
C ARG A 220 -8.91 -17.49 -17.06
N LEU A 221 -7.73 -17.70 -16.45
CA LEU A 221 -7.28 -19.05 -16.08
C LEU A 221 -8.24 -19.72 -15.07
N SER A 222 -8.85 -18.94 -14.19
CA SER A 222 -9.79 -19.48 -13.20
C SER A 222 -11.13 -19.85 -13.82
N LEU A 223 -11.63 -19.09 -14.79
CA LEU A 223 -12.81 -19.49 -15.57
C LEU A 223 -12.55 -20.80 -16.30
N GLU A 224 -11.44 -20.92 -17.03
CA GLU A 224 -11.07 -22.13 -17.78
C GLU A 224 -10.96 -23.36 -16.87
N ARG A 225 -10.31 -23.24 -15.71
CA ARG A 225 -10.21 -24.31 -14.69
C ARG A 225 -11.57 -24.78 -14.16
N ASN A 226 -12.56 -23.91 -14.19
CA ASN A 226 -13.93 -24.22 -13.77
C ASN A 226 -14.85 -24.57 -14.96
N ASN A 227 -14.28 -24.88 -16.14
CA ASN A 227 -14.99 -25.22 -17.38
C ASN A 227 -15.95 -24.10 -17.84
N LEU A 228 -15.62 -22.85 -17.58
CA LEU A 228 -16.32 -21.66 -18.07
C LEU A 228 -15.49 -20.99 -19.17
N SER A 229 -16.14 -20.64 -20.29
CA SER A 229 -15.46 -19.93 -21.37
C SER A 229 -15.40 -18.45 -21.07
N PRO A 230 -14.21 -17.82 -21.06
CA PRO A 230 -14.09 -16.37 -21.00
C PRO A 230 -14.81 -15.72 -22.20
N ARG A 231 -15.56 -14.65 -21.95
CA ARG A 231 -16.27 -13.89 -22.99
C ARG A 231 -15.70 -12.48 -23.05
N ASP A 232 -15.22 -12.04 -24.20
CA ASP A 232 -14.64 -10.70 -24.35
C ASP A 232 -15.66 -9.60 -24.03
N ALA A 233 -16.94 -9.82 -24.35
CA ALA A 233 -18.03 -8.90 -24.02
C ALA A 233 -18.24 -8.69 -22.49
N TYR A 234 -17.67 -9.54 -21.64
CA TYR A 234 -17.75 -9.44 -20.18
C TYR A 234 -16.50 -8.79 -19.57
N VAL A 235 -15.54 -8.39 -20.38
CA VAL A 235 -14.33 -7.71 -19.93
C VAL A 235 -14.46 -6.23 -20.25
N ILE A 236 -14.62 -5.42 -19.22
CA ILE A 236 -14.91 -4.00 -19.34
C ILE A 236 -13.78 -3.18 -18.70
N PRO A 237 -12.73 -2.85 -19.47
CA PRO A 237 -11.72 -1.89 -18.99
C PRO A 237 -12.39 -0.54 -18.77
N THR A 238 -12.15 0.06 -17.63
CA THR A 238 -12.68 1.41 -17.32
C THR A 238 -11.78 2.11 -16.31
N SER A 239 -11.74 3.45 -16.40
CA SER A 239 -11.03 4.30 -15.45
C SER A 239 -11.75 4.32 -14.09
N SER A 240 -11.18 5.08 -13.14
CA SER A 240 -11.82 5.34 -11.84
C SER A 240 -12.89 6.46 -11.93
N ASN A 241 -13.24 6.94 -13.13
CA ASN A 241 -14.30 7.93 -13.32
C ASN A 241 -15.67 7.28 -13.11
N LEU A 242 -16.44 7.81 -12.17
CA LEU A 242 -17.74 7.25 -11.79
C LEU A 242 -18.75 7.20 -12.96
N GLU A 243 -18.78 8.23 -13.79
CA GLU A 243 -19.69 8.31 -14.94
C GLU A 243 -19.35 7.24 -15.98
N GLU A 244 -18.07 7.07 -16.30
CA GLU A 244 -17.60 6.00 -17.20
C GLU A 244 -17.94 4.60 -16.66
N ILE A 245 -17.74 4.37 -15.37
CA ILE A 245 -18.06 3.08 -14.74
C ILE A 245 -19.55 2.78 -14.89
N ILE A 246 -20.42 3.77 -14.59
CA ILE A 246 -21.88 3.62 -14.72
C ILE A 246 -22.28 3.37 -16.16
N GLN A 247 -21.73 4.14 -17.11
CA GLN A 247 -22.01 3.97 -18.53
C GLN A 247 -21.64 2.57 -19.01
N HIS A 248 -20.38 2.16 -18.82
CA HIS A 248 -19.88 0.86 -19.28
C HIS A 248 -20.61 -0.31 -18.61
N THR A 249 -20.94 -0.19 -17.32
CA THR A 249 -21.75 -1.21 -16.64
C THR A 249 -23.17 -1.25 -17.21
N THR A 250 -23.75 -0.11 -17.55
CA THR A 250 -25.06 -0.03 -18.20
C THR A 250 -25.06 -0.75 -19.54
N GLU A 251 -24.01 -0.59 -20.34
CA GLU A 251 -23.84 -1.28 -21.63
C GLU A 251 -23.71 -2.80 -21.42
N LEU A 252 -22.92 -3.23 -20.43
CA LEU A 252 -22.77 -4.63 -20.05
C LEU A 252 -24.11 -5.26 -19.64
N LEU A 253 -24.94 -4.56 -18.87
CA LEU A 253 -26.25 -5.06 -18.42
C LEU A 253 -27.31 -5.12 -19.55
N ARG A 254 -27.08 -4.41 -20.67
CA ARG A 254 -27.94 -4.44 -21.87
C ARG A 254 -27.60 -5.54 -22.86
N LEU A 255 -26.56 -6.33 -22.62
CA LEU A 255 -26.24 -7.44 -23.50
C LEU A 255 -27.42 -8.42 -23.59
N PRO A 256 -27.60 -9.13 -24.72
CA PRO A 256 -28.63 -10.16 -24.85
C PRO A 256 -28.55 -11.24 -23.77
N GLU A 257 -27.34 -11.56 -23.33
CA GLU A 257 -27.05 -12.40 -22.17
C GLU A 257 -26.23 -11.59 -21.16
N PRO A 258 -26.85 -10.88 -20.22
CA PRO A 258 -26.10 -10.13 -19.21
C PRO A 258 -25.41 -11.08 -18.22
N PRO A 259 -24.36 -10.63 -17.52
CA PRO A 259 -23.69 -11.42 -16.49
C PRO A 259 -24.63 -11.65 -15.28
N ASP A 260 -24.43 -12.77 -14.57
CA ASP A 260 -25.07 -13.09 -13.30
C ASP A 260 -24.21 -12.68 -12.09
N SER A 261 -22.97 -12.33 -12.34
CA SER A 261 -22.05 -11.82 -11.33
C SER A 261 -20.94 -10.95 -11.92
N ILE A 262 -20.41 -10.02 -11.11
CA ILE A 262 -19.38 -9.08 -11.54
C ILE A 262 -18.21 -9.09 -10.54
N LEU A 263 -17.00 -9.31 -11.06
CA LEU A 263 -15.75 -9.10 -10.35
C LEU A 263 -15.23 -7.69 -10.65
N CYS A 264 -15.19 -6.85 -9.64
CA CYS A 264 -14.74 -5.45 -9.75
C CYS A 264 -13.25 -5.32 -9.42
N PHE A 265 -12.51 -4.58 -10.25
CA PHE A 265 -11.07 -4.36 -10.09
C PHE A 265 -10.66 -3.74 -8.75
N ASN A 266 -11.52 -2.95 -8.13
CA ASN A 266 -11.38 -2.45 -6.75
C ASN A 266 -12.74 -2.01 -6.20
N SER A 267 -12.77 -1.65 -4.91
CA SER A 267 -14.01 -1.25 -4.25
C SER A 267 -14.59 0.07 -4.77
N LEU A 268 -13.80 0.96 -5.37
CA LEU A 268 -14.30 2.19 -6.01
C LEU A 268 -15.09 1.86 -7.29
N ILE A 269 -14.56 0.96 -8.11
CA ILE A 269 -15.27 0.41 -9.28
C ILE A 269 -16.59 -0.23 -8.84
N ALA A 270 -16.59 -1.02 -7.74
CA ALA A 270 -17.79 -1.66 -7.24
C ALA A 270 -18.89 -0.64 -6.87
N VAL A 271 -18.55 0.55 -6.35
CA VAL A 271 -19.53 1.61 -6.07
C VAL A 271 -20.28 2.04 -7.34
N GLY A 272 -19.56 2.29 -8.44
CA GLY A 272 -20.18 2.66 -9.72
C GLY A 272 -21.01 1.53 -10.33
N VAL A 273 -20.52 0.29 -10.24
CA VAL A 273 -21.25 -0.93 -10.66
C VAL A 273 -22.56 -1.05 -9.90
N ILE A 274 -22.54 -0.90 -8.57
CA ILE A 274 -23.75 -0.93 -7.73
C ILE A 274 -24.74 0.15 -8.16
N GLN A 275 -24.28 1.37 -8.46
CA GLN A 275 -25.17 2.43 -8.92
C GLN A 275 -25.84 2.09 -10.27
N ALA A 276 -25.08 1.55 -11.21
CA ALA A 276 -25.63 1.12 -12.50
C ALA A 276 -26.68 0.01 -12.33
N ILE A 277 -26.39 -1.02 -11.54
CA ILE A 277 -27.32 -2.14 -11.26
C ILE A 277 -28.62 -1.62 -10.66
N ARG A 278 -28.56 -0.67 -9.72
CA ARG A 278 -29.74 -0.06 -9.10
C ARG A 278 -30.58 0.74 -10.10
N GLN A 279 -29.96 1.42 -11.08
CA GLN A 279 -30.69 2.12 -12.15
C GLN A 279 -31.54 1.16 -13.00
N PHE A 280 -31.07 -0.11 -13.16
CA PHE A 280 -31.85 -1.18 -13.79
C PHE A 280 -32.88 -1.83 -12.87
N ARG A 281 -33.01 -1.37 -11.61
CA ARG A 281 -33.87 -1.97 -10.57
C ARG A 281 -33.56 -3.44 -10.29
N LEU A 282 -32.33 -3.85 -10.57
CA LEU A 282 -31.85 -5.19 -10.22
C LEU A 282 -31.37 -5.20 -8.76
N ARG A 283 -31.51 -6.34 -8.12
CA ARG A 283 -31.15 -6.56 -6.71
C ARG A 283 -29.76 -7.16 -6.61
N ILE A 284 -29.04 -6.72 -5.61
CA ILE A 284 -27.76 -7.28 -5.22
C ILE A 284 -27.95 -7.88 -3.83
N PRO A 285 -27.69 -9.16 -3.61
CA PRO A 285 -27.03 -10.12 -4.52
C PRO A 285 -27.95 -10.99 -5.38
N GLU A 286 -29.30 -10.89 -5.26
CA GLU A 286 -30.25 -11.87 -5.78
C GLU A 286 -30.26 -11.98 -7.30
N ASP A 287 -30.18 -10.87 -8.00
CA ASP A 287 -30.18 -10.83 -9.47
C ASP A 287 -28.75 -10.79 -10.04
N ILE A 288 -27.82 -10.11 -9.33
CA ILE A 288 -26.41 -10.02 -9.71
C ILE A 288 -25.56 -10.01 -8.43
N SER A 289 -24.64 -10.96 -8.28
CA SER A 289 -23.63 -10.99 -7.23
C SER A 289 -22.42 -10.13 -7.58
N ILE A 290 -21.80 -9.52 -6.57
CA ILE A 290 -20.59 -8.68 -6.74
C ILE A 290 -19.48 -9.17 -5.82
N VAL A 291 -18.29 -9.34 -6.38
CA VAL A 291 -17.03 -9.47 -5.64
C VAL A 291 -16.11 -8.34 -6.04
N SER A 292 -15.37 -7.79 -5.10
CA SER A 292 -14.37 -6.77 -5.37
C SER A 292 -13.00 -7.22 -4.91
N PHE A 293 -11.96 -6.67 -5.52
CA PHE A 293 -10.66 -6.67 -4.88
C PHE A 293 -10.59 -5.51 -3.89
N ASP A 294 -9.71 -5.67 -2.92
CA ASP A 294 -9.33 -4.69 -1.91
C ASP A 294 -10.44 -4.42 -0.87
N ASN A 295 -10.09 -4.58 0.39
CA ASN A 295 -11.00 -4.38 1.51
C ASN A 295 -10.90 -2.95 2.05
N TYR A 296 -11.30 -1.98 1.26
CA TYR A 296 -11.29 -0.59 1.71
C TYR A 296 -12.23 -0.37 2.90
N PRO A 297 -11.95 0.61 3.77
CA PRO A 297 -12.70 0.82 5.01
C PRO A 297 -14.21 0.99 4.81
N TYR A 298 -14.64 1.40 3.62
CA TYR A 298 -16.05 1.54 3.27
C TYR A 298 -16.70 0.28 2.69
N ALA A 299 -15.94 -0.77 2.35
CA ALA A 299 -16.49 -2.01 1.79
C ALA A 299 -17.55 -2.68 2.71
N PRO A 300 -17.37 -2.74 4.04
CA PRO A 300 -18.42 -3.23 4.95
C PRO A 300 -19.58 -2.24 5.16
N LEU A 301 -19.44 -0.97 4.77
CA LEU A 301 -20.42 0.09 5.00
C LEU A 301 -21.35 0.33 3.80
N ILE A 302 -20.99 -0.19 2.64
CA ILE A 302 -21.83 -0.14 1.43
C ILE A 302 -23.02 -1.09 1.62
N THR A 303 -24.14 -0.81 0.98
CA THR A 303 -25.32 -1.68 1.00
C THR A 303 -25.56 -2.24 -0.40
N PRO A 304 -25.57 -3.59 -0.56
CA PRO A 304 -25.12 -4.59 0.42
C PRO A 304 -23.63 -4.49 0.73
N SER A 305 -23.19 -5.00 1.87
CA SER A 305 -21.78 -5.02 2.25
C SER A 305 -20.99 -5.90 1.27
N LEU A 306 -19.80 -5.40 0.82
CA LEU A 306 -19.07 -6.04 -0.27
C LEU A 306 -18.30 -7.30 0.18
N THR A 307 -18.50 -8.40 -0.52
CA THR A 307 -17.59 -9.55 -0.55
C THR A 307 -16.32 -9.14 -1.28
N VAL A 308 -15.17 -9.34 -0.64
CA VAL A 308 -13.89 -8.86 -1.17
C VAL A 308 -12.79 -9.91 -1.07
N VAL A 309 -11.81 -9.80 -1.96
CA VAL A 309 -10.52 -10.47 -1.78
C VAL A 309 -9.57 -9.46 -1.17
N ASP A 310 -9.19 -9.71 0.06
CA ASP A 310 -8.41 -8.80 0.90
C ASP A 310 -6.93 -9.14 0.90
N ILE A 311 -6.14 -8.09 1.09
CA ILE A 311 -4.69 -8.13 1.24
C ILE A 311 -4.34 -7.19 2.38
N ASP A 312 -3.67 -7.72 3.41
CA ASP A 312 -3.21 -6.91 4.55
C ASP A 312 -2.04 -6.00 4.14
N MET A 313 -2.36 -4.82 3.64
CA MET A 313 -1.39 -3.83 3.18
C MET A 313 -0.56 -3.22 4.32
N TYR A 314 -1.10 -3.17 5.54
CA TYR A 314 -0.34 -2.75 6.71
C TYR A 314 0.79 -3.75 7.03
N SER A 315 0.47 -5.04 7.06
CA SER A 315 1.45 -6.11 7.25
C SER A 315 2.48 -6.15 6.11
N LEU A 316 2.07 -5.88 4.87
CA LEU A 316 2.97 -5.78 3.72
C LEU A 316 3.94 -4.60 3.90
N GLY A 317 3.46 -3.43 4.33
CA GLY A 317 4.31 -2.28 4.69
C GLY A 317 5.27 -2.59 5.84
N THR A 318 4.79 -3.24 6.88
CA THR A 318 5.63 -3.72 8.01
C THR A 318 6.77 -4.61 7.51
N ARG A 319 6.45 -5.55 6.63
CA ARG A 319 7.44 -6.46 6.02
C ARG A 319 8.45 -5.71 5.16
N ALA A 320 8.00 -4.72 4.39
CA ALA A 320 8.87 -3.88 3.57
C ALA A 320 9.88 -3.11 4.43
N GLY A 321 9.41 -2.44 5.48
CA GLY A 321 10.26 -1.73 6.43
C GLY A 321 11.28 -2.65 7.11
N ALA A 322 10.84 -3.82 7.58
CA ALA A 322 11.71 -4.80 8.22
C ALA A 322 12.79 -5.36 7.25
N SER A 323 12.40 -5.65 6.01
CA SER A 323 13.35 -6.16 4.98
C SER A 323 14.36 -5.10 4.59
N LEU A 324 13.93 -3.85 4.42
CA LEU A 324 14.84 -2.75 4.13
C LEU A 324 15.83 -2.50 5.26
N LEU A 325 15.38 -2.51 6.53
CA LEU A 325 16.28 -2.39 7.69
C LEU A 325 17.34 -3.48 7.73
N LYS A 326 16.97 -4.72 7.39
CA LYS A 326 17.94 -5.82 7.29
C LYS A 326 18.98 -5.56 6.20
N LYS A 327 18.56 -5.06 5.03
CA LYS A 327 19.47 -4.73 3.93
C LYS A 327 20.40 -3.56 4.30
N ILE A 328 19.91 -2.54 5.02
CA ILE A 328 20.73 -1.42 5.53
C ILE A 328 21.78 -1.92 6.53
N GLN A 329 21.41 -2.85 7.41
CA GLN A 329 22.31 -3.42 8.44
C GLN A 329 23.29 -4.45 7.89
N ASN A 330 22.91 -5.14 6.84
CA ASN A 330 23.73 -6.16 6.17
C ASN A 330 23.64 -5.98 4.65
N PRO A 331 24.48 -5.11 4.06
CA PRO A 331 24.49 -4.86 2.62
C PRO A 331 24.71 -6.12 1.77
N GLU A 332 25.47 -7.09 2.27
CA GLU A 332 25.75 -8.37 1.59
C GLU A 332 24.54 -9.34 1.59
N MET A 333 23.44 -8.96 2.22
CA MET A 333 22.23 -9.79 2.22
C MET A 333 21.73 -10.01 0.78
N LEU A 334 21.46 -11.27 0.44
CA LEU A 334 20.92 -11.65 -0.85
C LEU A 334 19.57 -10.96 -1.11
N ILE A 335 19.32 -10.69 -2.39
CA ILE A 335 18.06 -10.16 -2.90
C ILE A 335 16.94 -11.14 -2.54
N GLN A 336 15.87 -10.62 -1.99
CA GLN A 336 14.71 -11.40 -1.60
C GLN A 336 13.44 -10.78 -2.16
N THR A 337 12.58 -11.63 -2.68
CA THR A 337 11.22 -11.25 -3.04
C THR A 337 10.24 -11.86 -2.03
N TYR A 338 9.13 -11.18 -1.79
CA TYR A 338 8.09 -11.65 -0.91
C TYR A 338 6.73 -11.48 -1.59
N THR A 339 5.93 -12.53 -1.56
CA THR A 339 4.56 -12.50 -2.10
C THR A 339 3.58 -12.80 -0.98
N ALA A 340 2.74 -11.82 -0.65
CA ALA A 340 1.64 -11.98 0.31
C ALA A 340 0.51 -12.81 -0.33
N LEU A 341 -0.12 -13.65 0.48
CA LEU A 341 -1.28 -14.44 0.05
C LEU A 341 -2.58 -13.68 0.37
N PRO A 342 -3.46 -13.53 -0.61
CA PRO A 342 -4.78 -12.93 -0.40
C PRO A 342 -5.73 -13.90 0.31
N HIS A 343 -6.81 -13.36 0.90
CA HIS A 343 -7.89 -14.15 1.46
C HIS A 343 -9.25 -13.54 1.09
N LEU A 344 -10.28 -14.38 1.00
CA LEU A 344 -11.64 -13.96 0.70
C LEU A 344 -12.37 -13.61 2.00
N ILE A 345 -13.04 -12.46 2.02
CA ILE A 345 -13.97 -12.05 3.07
C ILE A 345 -15.37 -12.02 2.46
N GLN A 346 -16.15 -13.05 2.74
CA GLN A 346 -17.54 -13.12 2.28
C GLN A 346 -18.41 -12.17 3.09
N ARG A 347 -19.30 -11.43 2.39
CA ARG A 347 -20.30 -10.54 2.94
C ARG A 347 -21.61 -10.64 2.14
N ASP A 348 -22.47 -9.63 2.21
CA ASP A 348 -23.84 -9.67 1.71
C ASP A 348 -23.99 -9.49 0.19
N SER A 349 -22.91 -9.10 -0.54
CA SER A 349 -22.98 -8.85 -1.99
C SER A 349 -22.91 -10.11 -2.85
N THR A 350 -22.87 -11.29 -2.25
CA THR A 350 -22.89 -12.58 -2.95
C THR A 350 -23.87 -13.57 -2.31
N VAL A 351 -24.58 -14.35 -3.14
CA VAL A 351 -25.54 -15.34 -2.69
C VAL A 351 -25.52 -16.55 -3.61
N LEU A 352 -26.05 -17.68 -3.15
CA LEU A 352 -26.26 -18.88 -3.98
C LEU A 352 -27.17 -18.53 -5.17
N HIS A 353 -26.65 -18.71 -6.38
CA HIS A 353 -27.40 -18.48 -7.62
C HIS A 353 -28.26 -19.72 -7.92
N LEU A 354 -29.55 -19.65 -7.56
CA LEU A 354 -30.53 -20.65 -7.92
C LEU A 354 -30.92 -20.45 -9.38
N SER A 355 -30.29 -21.20 -10.31
CA SER A 355 -30.77 -21.25 -11.68
C SER A 355 -32.22 -21.76 -11.65
N LEU A 356 -33.15 -21.04 -12.29
CA LEU A 356 -34.60 -21.31 -12.33
C LEU A 356 -34.96 -22.71 -12.95
N ILE A 357 -34.03 -23.61 -13.12
CA ILE A 357 -34.25 -24.89 -13.84
C ILE A 357 -34.65 -26.03 -12.90
N HIS A 358 -34.76 -25.87 -11.60
CA HIS A 358 -35.18 -26.95 -10.69
C HIS A 358 -36.23 -26.54 -9.64
N ILE A 359 -37.27 -25.81 -10.05
CA ILE A 359 -38.55 -25.90 -9.35
C ILE A 359 -39.42 -26.91 -10.16
N SER A 360 -39.02 -28.18 -10.11
CA SER A 360 -40.00 -29.25 -10.38
C SER A 360 -41.02 -29.24 -9.25
N GLU A 361 -42.28 -29.04 -9.62
CA GLU A 361 -43.46 -29.04 -8.71
C GLU A 361 -43.35 -30.13 -7.65
N PRO A 362 -43.78 -29.88 -6.39
CA PRO A 362 -43.94 -30.95 -5.41
C PRO A 362 -44.99 -31.94 -5.94
N THR A 363 -44.57 -33.15 -6.17
CA THR A 363 -45.40 -34.29 -6.53
C THR A 363 -46.58 -34.36 -5.52
N ARG A 364 -47.80 -34.02 -5.98
CA ARG A 364 -49.01 -34.28 -5.24
C ARG A 364 -49.09 -35.76 -4.95
N LEU A 365 -48.78 -36.19 -3.75
CA LEU A 365 -49.14 -37.50 -3.25
C LEU A 365 -50.66 -37.63 -3.34
N ARG A 366 -51.12 -38.34 -4.36
CA ARG A 366 -52.52 -38.85 -4.39
C ARG A 366 -52.69 -39.80 -3.20
N ARG A 367 -53.48 -39.35 -2.24
CA ARG A 367 -54.11 -40.29 -1.28
C ARG A 367 -54.98 -41.24 -2.07
N ILE A 368 -54.63 -42.51 -2.03
CA ILE A 368 -55.51 -43.60 -2.40
C ILE A 368 -56.24 -44.00 -1.13
N SER A 369 -57.53 -43.86 -1.18
CA SER A 369 -58.52 -44.35 -0.21
C SER A 369 -58.59 -45.87 -0.21
#